data_3a754107010cfe09f9042e9364f0c27a
#
_entry.id   3a754107010cfe09f9042e9364f0c27a
#
_cell.length_a   1.000
_cell.length_b   1.000
_cell.length_c   1.000
_cell.angle_alpha   90.00
_cell.angle_beta   90.00
_cell.angle_gamma   90.00
#
_symmetry.space_group_name_H-M   'P 1'
#
loop_
_entity.id
_entity.type
_entity.pdbx_description
1 polymer ?
#
loop_
_entity_poly.entity_id
_entity_poly.type
_entity_poly.pdbx_seq_one_letter_code
_entity_poly.pdbx_strand_id
1 'polypeptide(L)'
;FPTRRSSDLLGIPVLGICYGMQTMAQQLGGLVESSNVREFGYAEVQINQADALFNGIEDRAGFIDVWMSHGDKVTRLPEGFVITASTPSCPIAAMSCEAKNFYGMQFHPEVTHTLQGEALLRRFIRDICACDDLWTPNQIIEDSIRRIREQVGTDNVLLGLSGGVDSSV
;
A
#
# COMPACT_ATOMS: atom_id res chain seq x y z
N PHE A 1 -9.23 -11.95 8.42
CA PHE A 1 -8.40 -10.75 8.48
C PHE A 1 -8.22 -10.37 9.94
N PRO A 2 -7.01 -10.00 10.39
CA PRO A 2 -6.82 -9.53 11.75
C PRO A 2 -7.70 -8.30 11.97
N THR A 3 -8.44 -8.31 13.07
CA THR A 3 -9.26 -7.18 13.43
C THR A 3 -8.34 -5.99 13.79
N ARG A 4 -8.81 -4.77 13.51
CA ARG A 4 -8.16 -3.49 13.80
C ARG A 4 -7.35 -3.45 15.12
N ARG A 5 -7.85 -4.11 16.17
CA ARG A 5 -7.20 -4.13 17.49
C ARG A 5 -5.86 -4.86 17.54
N SER A 6 -5.62 -5.81 16.64
CA SER A 6 -4.36 -6.56 16.65
C SER A 6 -3.21 -5.77 16.01
N SER A 7 -3.43 -5.02 14.93
CA SER A 7 -2.37 -4.18 14.33
C SER A 7 -2.00 -2.99 15.23
N ASP A 8 -2.99 -2.32 15.84
CA ASP A 8 -2.75 -1.22 16.79
C ASP A 8 -1.96 -1.68 18.03
N LEU A 9 -2.18 -2.92 18.48
CA LEU A 9 -1.52 -3.48 19.67
C LEU A 9 -0.12 -4.03 19.37
N LEU A 10 0.18 -4.37 18.11
CA LEU A 10 1.47 -4.96 17.73
C LEU A 10 2.53 -3.91 17.37
N GLY A 11 2.16 -2.63 17.24
CA GLY A 11 3.08 -1.55 16.83
C GLY A 11 3.66 -1.75 15.42
N ILE A 12 3.00 -2.54 14.57
CA ILE A 12 3.47 -2.87 13.22
C ILE A 12 3.09 -1.72 12.29
N PRO A 13 4.02 -1.24 11.43
CA PRO A 13 3.68 -0.27 10.39
C PRO A 13 2.60 -0.79 9.43
N VAL A 14 1.65 0.08 9.06
CA VAL A 14 0.55 -0.26 8.16
C VAL A 14 0.49 0.73 7.01
N LEU A 15 0.46 0.21 5.78
CA LEU A 15 0.21 0.99 4.57
C LEU A 15 -1.15 0.61 3.98
N GLY A 16 -2.07 1.56 3.94
CA GLY A 16 -3.38 1.43 3.27
C GLY A 16 -3.33 2.01 1.87
N ILE A 17 -3.58 1.19 0.85
CA ILE A 17 -3.61 1.64 -0.55
C ILE A 17 -5.08 1.63 -1.01
N CYS A 18 -5.55 2.75 -1.59
CA CYS A 18 -6.89 2.94 -2.13
C CYS A 18 -7.98 2.52 -1.12
N TYR A 19 -8.67 1.42 -1.34
CA TYR A 19 -9.66 0.87 -0.42
C TYR A 19 -9.07 0.58 0.98
N GLY A 20 -7.80 0.21 1.07
CA GLY A 20 -7.09 0.00 2.33
C GLY A 20 -6.98 1.29 3.16
N MET A 21 -6.70 2.43 2.53
CA MET A 21 -6.72 3.74 3.18
C MET A 21 -8.13 4.10 3.67
N GLN A 22 -9.15 3.89 2.84
CA GLN A 22 -10.54 4.16 3.19
C GLN A 22 -11.00 3.29 4.37
N THR A 23 -10.67 2.00 4.35
CA THR A 23 -10.96 1.08 5.47
C THR A 23 -10.26 1.52 6.75
N MET A 24 -8.97 1.90 6.65
CA MET A 24 -8.21 2.43 7.78
C MET A 24 -8.88 3.69 8.35
N ALA A 25 -9.23 4.65 7.49
CA ALA A 25 -9.89 5.88 7.92
C ALA A 25 -11.20 5.59 8.65
N GLN A 26 -12.07 4.77 8.07
CA GLN A 26 -13.37 4.46 8.64
C GLN A 26 -13.26 3.70 9.96
N GLN A 27 -12.38 2.72 10.04
CA GLN A 27 -12.20 1.94 11.28
C GLN A 27 -11.58 2.75 12.41
N LEU A 28 -10.80 3.78 12.11
CA LEU A 28 -10.16 4.65 13.10
C LEU A 28 -11.00 5.88 13.49
N GLY A 29 -12.25 5.99 12.99
CA GLY A 29 -13.19 7.05 13.34
C GLY A 29 -13.19 8.25 12.40
N GLY A 30 -12.51 8.15 11.25
CA GLY A 30 -12.67 9.07 10.14
C GLY A 30 -14.01 8.88 9.39
N LEU A 31 -14.13 9.48 8.21
CA LEU A 31 -15.31 9.38 7.36
C LEU A 31 -14.92 9.13 5.92
N VAL A 32 -15.60 8.20 5.28
CA VAL A 32 -15.49 7.91 3.85
C VAL A 32 -16.84 8.16 3.21
N GLU A 33 -16.86 8.91 2.12
CA GLU A 33 -18.08 9.24 1.41
C GLU A 33 -17.92 8.97 -0.08
N SER A 34 -19.02 8.57 -0.69
CA SER A 34 -19.10 8.47 -2.15
C SER A 34 -18.97 9.85 -2.79
N SER A 35 -18.14 9.94 -3.82
CA SER A 35 -17.94 11.16 -4.58
C SER A 35 -18.69 11.08 -5.90
N ASN A 36 -19.37 12.20 -6.24
CA ASN A 36 -19.94 12.38 -7.59
C ASN A 36 -18.86 12.57 -8.65
N VAL A 37 -17.64 12.92 -8.23
CA VAL A 37 -16.46 13.01 -9.09
C VAL A 37 -15.64 11.75 -8.88
N ARG A 38 -15.68 10.87 -9.88
CA ARG A 38 -14.87 9.67 -9.91
C ARG A 38 -13.53 9.99 -10.56
N GLU A 39 -12.45 9.57 -9.94
CA GLU A 39 -11.10 9.77 -10.49
C GLU A 39 -10.55 8.44 -10.99
N PHE A 40 -10.37 8.36 -12.31
CA PHE A 40 -9.75 7.23 -12.99
C PHE A 40 -8.68 7.74 -13.94
N GLY A 41 -7.47 7.23 -13.80
CA GLY A 41 -6.35 7.57 -14.66
C GLY A 41 -5.33 8.47 -13.98
N TYR A 42 -4.59 9.20 -14.81
CA TYR A 42 -3.51 10.08 -14.38
C TYR A 42 -4.02 11.26 -13.53
N ALA A 43 -3.29 11.53 -12.46
CA ALA A 43 -3.48 12.70 -11.61
C ALA A 43 -2.15 13.23 -11.08
N GLU A 44 -2.08 14.55 -10.90
CA GLU A 44 -0.99 15.22 -10.20
C GLU A 44 -1.38 15.41 -8.73
N VAL A 45 -0.62 14.79 -7.85
CA VAL A 45 -0.83 14.89 -6.40
C VAL A 45 0.18 15.85 -5.81
N GLN A 46 -0.32 16.87 -5.11
CA GLN A 46 0.52 17.80 -4.37
C GLN A 46 0.89 17.22 -3.01
N ILE A 47 2.18 17.20 -2.70
CA ILE A 47 2.70 16.86 -1.37
C ILE A 47 2.51 18.09 -0.48
N ASN A 48 1.63 18.00 0.51
CA ASN A 48 1.32 19.10 1.42
C ASN A 48 2.30 19.16 2.60
N GLN A 49 2.66 17.97 3.09
CA GLN A 49 3.59 17.81 4.19
C GLN A 49 4.41 16.56 3.97
N ALA A 50 5.73 16.70 3.93
CA ALA A 50 6.61 15.55 3.89
C ALA A 50 6.58 14.83 5.25
N ASP A 51 6.26 13.53 5.19
CA ASP A 51 6.36 12.59 6.29
C ASP A 51 7.46 11.57 6.01
N ALA A 52 7.62 10.57 6.86
CA ALA A 52 8.61 9.52 6.66
C ALA A 52 8.43 8.80 5.30
N LEU A 53 7.21 8.73 4.76
CA LEU A 53 6.92 8.06 3.49
C LEU A 53 7.26 8.94 2.27
N PHE A 54 6.90 10.25 2.30
CA PHE A 54 7.03 11.14 1.15
C PHE A 54 8.32 11.97 1.13
N ASN A 55 9.13 11.97 2.20
CA ASN A 55 10.31 12.81 2.30
C ASN A 55 11.28 12.60 1.12
N GLY A 56 11.47 13.64 0.29
CA GLY A 56 12.35 13.60 -0.88
C GLY A 56 11.87 12.73 -2.03
N ILE A 57 10.58 12.36 -2.05
CA ILE A 57 9.96 11.64 -3.16
C ILE A 57 9.03 12.61 -3.90
N GLU A 58 9.46 13.06 -5.06
CA GLU A 58 8.70 13.97 -5.92
C GLU A 58 9.15 13.79 -7.39
N ASP A 59 8.26 14.02 -8.34
CA ASP A 59 8.59 14.09 -9.78
C ASP A 59 8.93 15.51 -10.20
N ARG A 60 8.26 16.47 -9.57
CA ARG A 60 8.44 17.91 -9.74
C ARG A 60 8.30 18.57 -8.37
N ALA A 61 8.82 19.79 -8.22
CA ALA A 61 8.80 20.51 -6.96
C ALA A 61 7.46 20.44 -6.21
N GLY A 62 7.37 19.54 -5.24
CA GLY A 62 6.19 19.30 -4.41
C GLY A 62 5.06 18.49 -5.05
N PHE A 63 5.28 17.84 -6.21
CA PHE A 63 4.26 17.03 -6.89
C PHE A 63 4.77 15.66 -7.26
N ILE A 64 3.85 14.68 -7.27
CA ILE A 64 4.04 13.35 -7.83
C ILE A 64 2.95 13.01 -8.84
N ASP A 65 3.35 12.30 -9.89
CA ASP A 65 2.47 11.81 -10.95
C ASP A 65 1.99 10.40 -10.60
N VAL A 66 0.67 10.25 -10.46
CA VAL A 66 0.08 9.02 -9.93
C VAL A 66 -1.08 8.52 -10.78
N TRP A 67 -1.47 7.28 -10.53
CA TRP A 67 -2.69 6.68 -11.10
C TRP A 67 -3.78 6.57 -10.04
N MET A 68 -4.91 7.22 -10.30
CA MET A 68 -6.12 7.17 -9.48
C MET A 68 -7.09 6.11 -10.02
N SER A 69 -7.82 5.45 -9.12
CA SER A 69 -8.89 4.51 -9.47
C SER A 69 -9.89 4.42 -8.32
N HIS A 70 -10.70 5.48 -8.13
CA HIS A 70 -11.66 5.49 -7.02
C HIS A 70 -12.92 6.32 -7.31
N GLY A 71 -14.02 5.94 -6.66
CA GLY A 71 -15.28 6.68 -6.60
C GLY A 71 -15.58 7.22 -5.21
N ASP A 72 -15.08 6.53 -4.17
CA ASP A 72 -15.21 6.94 -2.79
C ASP A 72 -13.90 7.57 -2.31
N LYS A 73 -13.98 8.46 -1.33
CA LYS A 73 -12.80 9.14 -0.76
C LYS A 73 -12.95 9.40 0.73
N VAL A 74 -11.84 9.51 1.41
CA VAL A 74 -11.80 10.00 2.79
C VAL A 74 -12.15 11.48 2.81
N THR A 75 -13.14 11.87 3.60
CA THR A 75 -13.60 13.27 3.74
C THR A 75 -13.31 13.83 5.12
N ARG A 76 -13.05 12.97 6.11
CA ARG A 76 -12.60 13.36 7.44
C ARG A 76 -11.53 12.40 7.96
N LEU A 77 -10.41 12.95 8.38
CA LEU A 77 -9.33 12.20 9.00
C LEU A 77 -9.73 11.56 10.33
N PRO A 78 -9.16 10.39 10.67
CA PRO A 78 -9.18 9.91 12.05
C PRO A 78 -8.34 10.82 12.96
N GLU A 79 -8.57 10.73 14.26
CA GLU A 79 -7.80 11.47 15.27
C GLU A 79 -6.30 11.10 15.21
N GLY A 80 -5.45 12.12 15.23
CA GLY A 80 -4.00 11.98 15.18
C GLY A 80 -3.41 11.80 13.77
N PHE A 81 -4.25 11.77 12.74
CA PHE A 81 -3.78 11.75 11.35
C PHE A 81 -3.62 13.17 10.79
N VAL A 82 -2.68 13.31 9.85
CA VAL A 82 -2.44 14.53 9.07
C VAL A 82 -2.60 14.25 7.58
N ILE A 83 -2.97 15.28 6.82
CA ILE A 83 -3.01 15.20 5.35
C ILE A 83 -1.58 15.37 4.83
N THR A 84 -1.06 14.36 4.14
CA THR A 84 0.29 14.39 3.57
C THR A 84 0.31 14.75 2.10
N ALA A 85 -0.78 14.43 1.38
CA ALA A 85 -0.91 14.81 -0.02
C ALA A 85 -2.38 15.04 -0.42
N SER A 86 -2.59 15.86 -1.46
CA SER A 86 -3.92 16.25 -1.95
C SER A 86 -3.96 16.47 -3.45
N THR A 87 -5.19 16.40 -4.01
CA THR A 87 -5.54 16.94 -5.32
C THR A 87 -6.74 17.90 -5.17
N PRO A 88 -7.06 18.73 -6.17
CA PRO A 88 -8.26 19.57 -6.12
C PRO A 88 -9.57 18.79 -5.93
N SER A 89 -9.65 17.57 -6.48
CA SER A 89 -10.82 16.68 -6.39
C SER A 89 -10.77 15.69 -5.23
N CYS A 90 -9.58 15.40 -4.70
CA CYS A 90 -9.35 14.54 -3.54
C CYS A 90 -8.49 15.26 -2.50
N PRO A 91 -9.09 16.08 -1.62
CA PRO A 91 -8.36 16.85 -0.62
C PRO A 91 -7.54 16.00 0.38
N ILE A 92 -7.88 14.72 0.53
CA ILE A 92 -7.15 13.76 1.33
C ILE A 92 -6.69 12.63 0.39
N ALA A 93 -5.69 12.92 -0.45
CA ALA A 93 -5.11 11.93 -1.37
C ALA A 93 -4.08 11.04 -0.68
N ALA A 94 -3.48 11.52 0.42
CA ALA A 94 -2.72 10.70 1.35
C ALA A 94 -2.81 11.25 2.77
N MET A 95 -2.65 10.36 3.73
CA MET A 95 -2.69 10.67 5.16
C MET A 95 -1.69 9.81 5.92
N SER A 96 -1.17 10.33 7.04
CA SER A 96 -0.33 9.54 7.94
C SER A 96 -0.60 9.84 9.41
N CYS A 97 -0.23 8.88 10.26
CA CYS A 97 -0.09 9.03 11.70
C CYS A 97 1.24 8.38 12.10
N GLU A 98 2.32 9.16 12.11
CA GLU A 98 3.67 8.66 12.40
C GLU A 98 3.78 8.05 13.80
N ALA A 99 3.04 8.58 14.76
CA ALA A 99 3.01 8.04 16.13
C ALA A 99 2.50 6.58 16.19
N LYS A 100 1.77 6.13 15.16
CA LYS A 100 1.27 4.76 15.01
C LYS A 100 1.95 4.01 13.88
N ASN A 101 2.84 4.62 13.12
CA ASN A 101 3.40 4.11 11.86
C ASN A 101 2.31 3.72 10.84
N PHE A 102 1.24 4.52 10.76
CA PHE A 102 0.13 4.29 9.83
C PHE A 102 0.17 5.31 8.70
N TYR A 103 0.13 4.78 7.47
CA TYR A 103 0.20 5.54 6.23
C TYR A 103 -0.93 5.11 5.31
N GLY A 104 -1.54 6.06 4.63
CA GLY A 104 -2.60 5.79 3.66
C GLY A 104 -2.43 6.63 2.41
N MET A 105 -2.68 6.05 1.24
CA MET A 105 -2.73 6.75 -0.03
C MET A 105 -3.92 6.28 -0.86
N GLN A 106 -4.59 7.22 -1.52
CA GLN A 106 -5.77 6.94 -2.34
C GLN A 106 -5.40 6.42 -3.74
N PHE A 107 -4.22 6.77 -4.23
CA PHE A 107 -3.67 6.32 -5.50
C PHE A 107 -2.95 4.97 -5.38
N HIS A 108 -2.61 4.40 -6.54
CA HIS A 108 -2.00 3.08 -6.66
C HIS A 108 -0.49 3.18 -6.92
N PRO A 109 0.37 2.99 -5.91
CA PRO A 109 1.83 3.01 -6.08
C PRO A 109 2.35 1.76 -6.81
N GLU A 110 1.57 0.67 -6.83
CA GLU A 110 1.97 -0.61 -7.42
C GLU A 110 1.89 -0.64 -8.95
N VAL A 111 1.21 0.33 -9.57
CA VAL A 111 1.07 0.37 -11.03
C VAL A 111 2.18 1.20 -11.67
N THR A 112 2.57 0.83 -12.89
CA THR A 112 3.68 1.47 -13.62
C THR A 112 3.45 2.94 -13.97
N HIS A 113 2.20 3.39 -13.94
CA HIS A 113 1.81 4.78 -14.22
C HIS A 113 2.03 5.73 -13.02
N THR A 114 2.29 5.20 -11.82
CA THR A 114 2.74 5.98 -10.67
C THR A 114 4.26 6.00 -10.67
N LEU A 115 4.86 7.10 -11.17
CA LEU A 115 6.29 7.14 -11.46
C LEU A 115 7.16 6.88 -10.23
N GLN A 116 6.79 7.44 -9.07
CA GLN A 116 7.50 7.23 -7.80
C GLN A 116 6.97 6.04 -6.98
N GLY A 117 6.13 5.20 -7.58
CA GLY A 117 5.48 4.09 -6.88
C GLY A 117 6.45 3.11 -6.26
N GLU A 118 7.49 2.70 -7.02
CA GLU A 118 8.54 1.83 -6.51
C GLU A 118 9.31 2.47 -5.34
N ALA A 119 9.62 3.75 -5.43
CA ALA A 119 10.34 4.47 -4.38
C ALA A 119 9.52 4.55 -3.09
N LEU A 120 8.20 4.80 -3.19
CA LEU A 120 7.27 4.80 -2.05
C LEU A 120 7.18 3.43 -1.39
N LEU A 121 6.97 2.37 -2.17
CA LEU A 121 6.88 1.00 -1.64
C LEU A 121 8.21 0.54 -1.03
N ARG A 122 9.34 0.84 -1.69
CA ARG A 122 10.68 0.53 -1.18
C ARG A 122 10.92 1.22 0.16
N ARG A 123 10.59 2.51 0.27
CA ARG A 123 10.72 3.27 1.51
C ARG A 123 9.87 2.69 2.62
N PHE A 124 8.61 2.36 2.35
CA PHE A 124 7.75 1.74 3.34
C PHE A 124 8.35 0.42 3.86
N ILE A 125 8.78 -0.46 2.96
CA ILE A 125 9.30 -1.77 3.32
C ILE A 125 10.66 -1.67 4.03
N ARG A 126 11.57 -0.81 3.52
CA ARG A 126 12.95 -0.74 4.01
C ARG A 126 13.12 0.16 5.21
N ASP A 127 12.65 1.39 5.07
CA ASP A 127 12.96 2.44 6.03
C ASP A 127 11.94 2.45 7.18
N ILE A 128 10.65 2.22 6.87
CA ILE A 128 9.58 2.27 7.87
C ILE A 128 9.38 0.91 8.53
N CYS A 129 9.30 -0.18 7.75
CA CYS A 129 9.15 -1.54 8.29
C CYS A 129 10.48 -2.17 8.71
N ALA A 130 11.62 -1.60 8.31
CA ALA A 130 12.96 -2.14 8.54
C ALA A 130 13.11 -3.62 8.09
N CYS A 131 12.45 -3.98 6.98
CA CYS A 131 12.55 -5.33 6.43
C CYS A 131 13.88 -5.51 5.69
N ASP A 132 14.53 -6.67 5.90
CA ASP A 132 15.77 -7.04 5.22
C ASP A 132 15.54 -7.50 3.77
N ASP A 133 16.62 -7.48 2.95
CA ASP A 133 16.64 -7.94 1.54
C ASP A 133 16.67 -9.48 1.40
N LEU A 134 16.28 -10.19 2.44
CA LEU A 134 16.40 -11.65 2.49
C LEU A 134 15.44 -12.40 1.57
N TRP A 135 14.49 -11.70 0.94
CA TRP A 135 13.46 -12.32 0.11
C TRP A 135 13.68 -12.02 -1.38
N THR A 136 14.68 -12.65 -1.97
CA THR A 136 14.88 -12.62 -3.43
C THR A 136 14.02 -13.70 -4.11
N PRO A 137 13.62 -13.52 -5.40
CA PRO A 137 12.88 -14.55 -6.14
C PRO A 137 13.53 -15.94 -6.07
N ASN A 138 14.85 -16.02 -6.16
CA ASN A 138 15.57 -17.29 -6.07
C ASN A 138 15.42 -17.94 -4.68
N GLN A 139 15.53 -17.15 -3.62
CA GLN A 139 15.34 -17.67 -2.25
C GLN A 139 13.90 -18.12 -2.00
N ILE A 140 12.91 -17.41 -2.56
CA ILE A 140 11.49 -17.82 -2.48
C ILE A 140 11.31 -19.18 -3.14
N ILE A 141 11.88 -19.39 -4.32
CA ILE A 141 11.82 -20.66 -5.05
C ILE A 141 12.48 -21.78 -4.24
N GLU A 142 13.70 -21.58 -3.76
CA GLU A 142 14.45 -22.57 -2.98
C GLU A 142 13.72 -22.94 -1.68
N ASP A 143 13.22 -21.94 -0.94
CA ASP A 143 12.45 -22.16 0.28
C ASP A 143 11.13 -22.88 0.02
N SER A 144 10.46 -22.54 -1.06
CA SER A 144 9.21 -23.20 -1.48
C SER A 144 9.46 -24.65 -1.86
N ILE A 145 10.51 -24.93 -2.63
CA ILE A 145 10.92 -26.30 -2.97
C ILE A 145 11.25 -27.09 -1.72
N ARG A 146 12.00 -26.51 -0.78
CA ARG A 146 12.35 -27.16 0.47
C ARG A 146 11.11 -27.52 1.28
N ARG A 147 10.20 -26.56 1.50
CA ARG A 147 8.94 -26.78 2.24
C ARG A 147 8.07 -27.87 1.61
N ILE A 148 7.93 -27.83 0.28
CA ILE A 148 7.15 -28.83 -0.44
C ILE A 148 7.79 -30.22 -0.27
N ARG A 149 9.11 -30.34 -0.40
CA ARG A 149 9.82 -31.61 -0.20
C ARG A 149 9.68 -32.14 1.23
N GLU A 150 9.79 -31.27 2.23
CA GLU A 150 9.58 -31.64 3.64
C GLU A 150 8.14 -32.10 3.91
N GLN A 151 7.15 -31.45 3.29
CA GLN A 151 5.73 -31.77 3.45
C GLN A 151 5.33 -33.05 2.72
N VAL A 152 5.83 -33.25 1.51
CA VAL A 152 5.47 -34.39 0.65
C VAL A 152 6.27 -35.64 1.03
N GLY A 153 7.53 -35.49 1.41
CA GLY A 153 8.41 -36.63 1.70
C GLY A 153 8.55 -37.57 0.49
N THR A 154 8.11 -38.81 0.65
CA THR A 154 8.10 -39.84 -0.40
C THR A 154 6.73 -40.04 -1.08
N ASP A 155 5.74 -39.23 -0.70
CA ASP A 155 4.38 -39.34 -1.23
C ASP A 155 4.26 -38.80 -2.67
N ASN A 156 3.22 -39.20 -3.37
CA ASN A 156 2.91 -38.71 -4.70
C ASN A 156 2.10 -37.39 -4.61
N VAL A 157 2.42 -36.45 -5.49
CA VAL A 157 1.71 -35.16 -5.62
C VAL A 157 0.95 -35.15 -6.92
N LEU A 158 -0.31 -34.73 -6.86
CA LEU A 158 -1.11 -34.44 -8.04
C LEU A 158 -1.17 -32.92 -8.26
N LEU A 159 -0.69 -32.46 -9.43
CA LEU A 159 -0.76 -31.05 -9.84
C LEU A 159 -1.79 -30.87 -10.93
N GLY A 160 -2.81 -30.04 -10.67
CA GLY A 160 -3.75 -29.58 -11.71
C GLY A 160 -3.25 -28.31 -12.37
N LEU A 161 -2.79 -28.39 -13.62
CA LEU A 161 -2.32 -27.24 -14.41
C LEU A 161 -3.48 -26.66 -15.24
N SER A 162 -3.78 -25.38 -15.04
CA SER A 162 -4.82 -24.68 -15.84
C SER A 162 -4.31 -24.23 -17.22
N GLY A 163 -3.00 -24.27 -17.46
CA GLY A 163 -2.36 -23.76 -18.68
C GLY A 163 -2.20 -22.24 -18.73
N GLY A 164 -2.56 -21.51 -17.66
CA GLY A 164 -2.27 -20.08 -17.49
C GLY A 164 -0.85 -19.84 -16.98
N VAL A 165 -0.37 -18.60 -17.10
CA VAL A 165 0.99 -18.20 -16.66
C VAL A 165 1.19 -18.52 -15.18
N ASP A 166 0.24 -18.15 -14.32
CA ASP A 166 0.32 -18.32 -12.86
C ASP A 166 0.38 -19.79 -12.40
N SER A 167 -0.08 -20.72 -13.25
CA SER A 167 -0.02 -22.14 -12.94
C SER A 167 1.20 -22.85 -13.54
N SER A 168 1.97 -22.16 -14.38
CA SER A 168 3.10 -22.71 -15.12
C SER A 168 4.47 -22.22 -14.63
N VAL A 169 4.48 -21.28 -13.69
CA VAL A 169 5.69 -20.65 -13.10
C VAL A 169 6.03 -21.25 -11.76
#